data_90d0544ec6500f9e047c76c78667ddbf
#
_entry.id   90d0544ec6500f9e047c76c78667ddbf
#
_cell.length_a   1.000
_cell.length_b   1.000
_cell.length_c   1.000
_cell.angle_alpha   90.00
_cell.angle_beta   90.00
_cell.angle_gamma   90.00
#
_symmetry.space_group_name_H-M   'P 1'
#
loop_
_entity.id
_entity.type
_entity.pdbx_description
1 polymer ?
#
loop_
_entity_poly.entity_id
_entity_poly.type
_entity_poly.pdbx_seq_one_letter_code
_entity_poly.pdbx_strand_id
1 'polypeptide(L)'
;MRYYNLKDHEEIVDFKTAAIQGQGKDKGLFFPERLLLFDKEFIQNLHQYSDVEIAYQCMKDFVSDKIPSETLRKIVSETINFAIPLRKINDDISVLELFHGPTLAFKDIGAGFMSRCLSYFLQDQQKKVTVLVATSGDTGGAVAHGFYDLPGIDVVILYPKNRVSPVQEKQLTALGKNIYALEVNGSFDDCQSLVKQAFSDEETNEQLFLTSANSINVARWLPQQIYYLLALKQWQQTESKAPVICVPSGNFGNICAGILAHLRGLPAEHFIAACNANNVIPEYLKTKNFSPKKAMATLSNAMDVGDPSNFVRIMELFNNEFDLLKNKISGYSIDDEKTMQTISEIITNTIIFSIRIVL
;
A
#
# COMPACT_ATOMS: atom_id res chain seq x y z
N MET A 1 3.52 13.97 -15.60
CA MET A 1 4.34 13.69 -14.40
C MET A 1 5.49 12.79 -14.78
N ARG A 2 6.71 13.09 -14.38
CA ARG A 2 7.88 12.22 -14.51
C ARG A 2 8.21 11.60 -13.16
N TYR A 3 8.90 10.47 -13.20
CA TYR A 3 9.32 9.71 -12.02
C TYR A 3 10.81 9.42 -12.14
N TYR A 4 11.55 9.68 -11.11
CA TYR A 4 12.97 9.32 -11.04
C TYR A 4 13.19 8.12 -10.11
N ASN A 5 14.27 7.42 -10.33
CA ASN A 5 14.72 6.33 -9.48
C ASN A 5 15.49 6.89 -8.27
N LEU A 6 15.10 6.51 -7.04
CA LEU A 6 15.72 6.99 -5.80
C LEU A 6 17.20 6.58 -5.61
N LYS A 7 17.70 5.62 -6.39
CA LYS A 7 19.11 5.23 -6.38
C LYS A 7 19.91 5.82 -7.54
N ASP A 8 19.23 6.10 -8.65
CA ASP A 8 19.84 6.68 -9.85
C ASP A 8 18.90 7.79 -10.38
N HIS A 9 19.14 9.02 -9.96
CA HIS A 9 18.30 10.17 -10.32
C HIS A 9 18.31 10.51 -11.81
N GLU A 10 19.24 9.95 -12.59
CA GLU A 10 19.30 10.09 -14.06
C GLU A 10 18.30 9.14 -14.75
N GLU A 11 17.88 8.06 -14.10
CA GLU A 11 16.84 7.17 -14.60
C GLU A 11 15.47 7.81 -14.39
N ILE A 12 14.97 8.51 -15.43
CA ILE A 12 13.71 9.23 -15.41
C ILE A 12 12.73 8.57 -16.38
N VAL A 13 11.54 8.26 -15.89
CA VAL A 13 10.47 7.58 -16.65
C VAL A 13 9.12 8.27 -16.48
N ASP A 14 8.15 7.91 -17.32
CA ASP A 14 6.75 8.32 -17.14
C ASP A 14 5.97 7.35 -16.23
N PHE A 15 4.71 7.69 -15.92
CA PHE A 15 3.87 6.86 -15.06
C PHE A 15 3.64 5.46 -15.64
N LYS A 16 3.41 5.34 -16.96
CA LYS A 16 3.20 4.05 -17.63
C LYS A 16 4.40 3.14 -17.43
N THR A 17 5.58 3.64 -17.70
CA THR A 17 6.84 2.90 -17.56
C THR A 17 7.09 2.53 -16.09
N ALA A 18 6.95 3.49 -15.16
CA ALA A 18 7.12 3.23 -13.72
C ALA A 18 6.15 2.17 -13.19
N ALA A 19 4.88 2.20 -13.63
CA ALA A 19 3.87 1.22 -13.24
C ALA A 19 4.14 -0.18 -13.81
N ILE A 20 4.61 -0.26 -15.07
CA ILE A 20 4.92 -1.53 -15.74
C ILE A 20 6.21 -2.14 -15.18
N GLN A 21 7.27 -1.37 -15.02
CA GLN A 21 8.55 -1.87 -14.51
C GLN A 21 8.52 -2.14 -12.99
N GLY A 22 7.80 -1.31 -12.23
CA GLY A 22 7.71 -1.41 -10.78
C GLY A 22 8.94 -0.90 -10.03
N GLN A 23 10.13 -1.09 -10.56
CA GLN A 23 11.43 -0.66 -10.01
C GLN A 23 12.38 -0.24 -11.12
N GLY A 24 13.35 0.59 -10.80
CA GLY A 24 14.47 0.92 -11.67
C GLY A 24 15.44 -0.26 -11.88
N LYS A 25 16.36 -0.11 -12.82
CA LYS A 25 17.31 -1.16 -13.24
C LYS A 25 18.20 -1.68 -12.09
N ASP A 26 18.52 -0.81 -11.13
CA ASP A 26 19.31 -1.12 -9.92
C ASP A 26 18.44 -1.52 -8.71
N LYS A 27 17.14 -1.84 -8.95
CA LYS A 27 16.12 -2.11 -7.93
C LYS A 27 15.81 -0.91 -7.03
N GLY A 28 16.10 0.32 -7.48
CA GLY A 28 15.67 1.54 -6.84
C GLY A 28 14.18 1.80 -7.06
N LEU A 29 13.55 2.53 -6.14
CA LEU A 29 12.13 2.82 -6.21
C LEU A 29 11.86 4.08 -7.02
N PHE A 30 10.86 4.05 -7.87
CA PHE A 30 10.42 5.25 -8.57
C PHE A 30 9.68 6.19 -7.62
N PHE A 31 9.93 7.49 -7.82
CA PHE A 31 9.36 8.57 -7.02
C PHE A 31 8.94 9.73 -7.94
N PRO A 32 7.80 10.42 -7.70
CA PRO A 32 7.35 11.52 -8.54
C PRO A 32 8.30 12.72 -8.43
N GLU A 33 8.69 13.29 -9.58
CA GLU A 33 9.61 14.43 -9.66
C GLU A 33 9.09 15.69 -8.96
N ARG A 34 7.77 15.83 -8.86
CA ARG A 34 7.11 16.98 -8.23
C ARG A 34 5.91 16.55 -7.41
N LEU A 35 5.74 17.18 -6.28
CA LEU A 35 4.54 17.06 -5.45
C LEU A 35 3.62 18.26 -5.72
N LEU A 36 2.56 18.03 -6.51
CA LEU A 36 1.58 19.06 -6.78
C LEU A 36 0.59 19.15 -5.61
N LEU A 37 0.41 20.36 -5.10
CA LEU A 37 -0.50 20.63 -3.99
C LEU A 37 -1.95 20.42 -4.43
N PHE A 38 -2.78 19.94 -3.53
CA PHE A 38 -4.23 20.00 -3.70
C PHE A 38 -4.69 21.47 -3.68
N ASP A 39 -5.74 21.76 -4.42
CA ASP A 39 -6.43 23.02 -4.30
C ASP A 39 -6.98 23.19 -2.88
N LYS A 40 -6.80 24.40 -2.29
CA LYS A 40 -7.24 24.68 -0.92
C LYS A 40 -8.75 24.59 -0.76
N GLU A 41 -9.49 25.09 -1.75
CA GLU A 41 -10.95 25.04 -1.76
C GLU A 41 -11.43 23.56 -1.84
N PHE A 42 -10.77 22.75 -2.67
CA PHE A 42 -11.04 21.30 -2.74
C PHE A 42 -10.86 20.64 -1.37
N ILE A 43 -9.74 20.85 -0.68
CA ILE A 43 -9.48 20.24 0.65
C ILE A 43 -10.48 20.73 1.70
N GLN A 44 -10.87 22.00 1.68
CA GLN A 44 -11.84 22.56 2.63
C GLN A 44 -13.26 22.06 2.41
N ASN A 45 -13.59 21.67 1.19
CA ASN A 45 -14.95 21.30 0.77
C ASN A 45 -15.07 19.83 0.33
N LEU A 46 -14.24 18.92 0.84
CA LEU A 46 -14.27 17.50 0.46
C LEU A 46 -15.66 16.87 0.59
N HIS A 47 -16.48 17.32 1.55
CA HIS A 47 -17.85 16.83 1.75
C HIS A 47 -18.79 17.07 0.56
N GLN A 48 -18.47 18.03 -0.33
CA GLN A 48 -19.25 18.34 -1.52
C GLN A 48 -18.93 17.42 -2.71
N TYR A 49 -17.84 16.68 -2.64
CA TYR A 49 -17.37 15.83 -3.74
C TYR A 49 -17.76 14.37 -3.49
N SER A 50 -18.08 13.64 -4.57
CA SER A 50 -18.20 12.19 -4.51
C SER A 50 -16.85 11.54 -4.22
N ASP A 51 -16.85 10.32 -3.67
CA ASP A 51 -15.61 9.58 -3.40
C ASP A 51 -14.81 9.33 -4.68
N VAL A 52 -15.50 9.08 -5.80
CA VAL A 52 -14.88 8.93 -7.13
C VAL A 52 -14.20 10.23 -7.58
N GLU A 53 -14.84 11.38 -7.35
CA GLU A 53 -14.22 12.68 -7.70
C GLU A 53 -13.00 12.94 -6.82
N ILE A 54 -13.06 12.67 -5.53
CA ILE A 54 -11.91 12.78 -4.61
C ILE A 54 -10.75 11.89 -5.08
N ALA A 55 -11.03 10.64 -5.43
CA ALA A 55 -10.03 9.72 -5.92
C ALA A 55 -9.44 10.17 -7.27
N TYR A 56 -10.27 10.70 -8.17
CA TYR A 56 -9.82 11.28 -9.43
C TYR A 56 -8.88 12.48 -9.19
N GLN A 57 -9.27 13.43 -8.34
CA GLN A 57 -8.45 14.60 -8.00
C GLN A 57 -7.13 14.20 -7.32
N CYS A 58 -7.16 13.13 -6.51
CA CYS A 58 -5.98 12.55 -5.89
C CYS A 58 -4.96 12.05 -6.92
N MET A 59 -5.43 11.36 -7.97
CA MET A 59 -4.57 10.60 -8.89
C MET A 59 -4.25 11.29 -10.22
N LYS A 60 -5.08 12.26 -10.66
CA LYS A 60 -4.96 12.87 -12.01
C LYS A 60 -3.57 13.41 -12.34
N ASP A 61 -2.92 14.06 -11.36
CA ASP A 61 -1.61 14.67 -11.57
C ASP A 61 -0.50 13.63 -11.69
N PHE A 62 -0.64 12.48 -11.01
CA PHE A 62 0.34 11.41 -11.03
C PHE A 62 0.32 10.63 -12.34
N VAL A 63 -0.85 10.37 -12.90
CA VAL A 63 -0.97 9.66 -14.17
C VAL A 63 -0.75 10.57 -15.37
N SER A 64 -0.97 11.89 -15.20
CA SER A 64 -0.77 12.94 -16.19
C SER A 64 -1.47 12.62 -17.52
N ASP A 65 -0.76 12.72 -18.63
CA ASP A 65 -1.25 12.47 -20.00
C ASP A 65 -1.32 10.97 -20.39
N LYS A 66 -0.90 10.07 -19.49
CA LYS A 66 -0.84 8.63 -19.81
C LYS A 66 -2.17 7.91 -19.70
N ILE A 67 -3.11 8.49 -18.95
CA ILE A 67 -4.48 7.98 -18.83
C ILE A 67 -5.45 9.15 -19.04
N PRO A 68 -6.32 9.09 -20.04
CA PRO A 68 -7.35 10.11 -20.27
C PRO A 68 -8.27 10.26 -19.05
N SER A 69 -8.79 11.47 -18.82
CA SER A 69 -9.60 11.79 -17.65
C SER A 69 -10.81 10.88 -17.47
N GLU A 70 -11.53 10.54 -18.54
CA GLU A 70 -12.67 9.61 -18.47
C GLU A 70 -12.24 8.20 -18.08
N THR A 71 -11.13 7.72 -18.65
CA THR A 71 -10.57 6.41 -18.31
C THR A 71 -10.12 6.38 -16.86
N LEU A 72 -9.46 7.45 -16.37
CA LEU A 72 -9.05 7.53 -14.98
C LEU A 72 -10.26 7.53 -14.03
N ARG A 73 -11.34 8.27 -14.37
CA ARG A 73 -12.60 8.24 -13.58
C ARG A 73 -13.19 6.84 -13.51
N LYS A 74 -13.18 6.10 -14.62
CA LYS A 74 -13.60 4.70 -14.66
C LYS A 74 -12.71 3.84 -13.75
N ILE A 75 -11.39 3.94 -13.90
CA ILE A 75 -10.41 3.19 -13.07
C ILE A 75 -10.66 3.43 -11.59
N VAL A 76 -10.77 4.69 -11.14
CA VAL A 76 -10.96 4.99 -9.71
C VAL A 76 -12.34 4.55 -9.22
N SER A 77 -13.40 4.68 -10.02
CA SER A 77 -14.75 4.23 -9.64
C SER A 77 -14.85 2.72 -9.46
N GLU A 78 -14.13 1.96 -10.28
CA GLU A 78 -14.03 0.50 -10.13
C GLU A 78 -13.10 0.08 -8.98
N THR A 79 -12.17 0.96 -8.58
CA THR A 79 -11.22 0.70 -7.50
C THR A 79 -11.84 0.91 -6.12
N ILE A 80 -12.65 1.97 -5.96
CA ILE A 80 -13.27 2.34 -4.67
C ILE A 80 -14.77 1.98 -4.66
N ASN A 81 -15.12 0.79 -5.03
CA ASN A 81 -16.49 0.29 -5.14
C ASN A 81 -17.03 -0.35 -3.84
N PHE A 82 -16.40 -0.08 -2.72
CA PHE A 82 -16.79 -0.55 -1.39
C PHE A 82 -16.69 0.57 -0.35
N ALA A 83 -17.39 0.40 0.78
CA ALA A 83 -17.41 1.41 1.83
C ALA A 83 -16.06 1.55 2.54
N ILE A 84 -15.71 2.79 2.92
CA ILE A 84 -14.50 3.12 3.71
C ILE A 84 -14.96 4.04 4.85
N PRO A 85 -15.70 3.51 5.84
CA PRO A 85 -16.30 4.34 6.88
C PRO A 85 -15.30 4.74 7.95
N LEU A 86 -15.40 5.98 8.42
CA LEU A 86 -14.75 6.45 9.64
C LEU A 86 -15.72 6.24 10.81
N ARG A 87 -15.37 5.36 11.75
CA ARG A 87 -16.19 5.02 12.91
C ARG A 87 -15.68 5.70 14.16
N LYS A 88 -16.50 6.51 14.79
CA LYS A 88 -16.21 7.09 16.11
C LYS A 88 -16.30 5.98 17.17
N ILE A 89 -15.20 5.76 17.90
CA ILE A 89 -15.14 4.78 18.99
C ILE A 89 -15.47 5.47 20.33
N ASN A 90 -14.89 6.66 20.54
CA ASN A 90 -15.17 7.53 21.69
C ASN A 90 -14.89 8.98 21.30
N ASP A 91 -14.84 9.89 22.26
CA ASP A 91 -14.65 11.32 21.97
C ASP A 91 -13.24 11.65 21.42
N ASP A 92 -12.24 10.82 21.70
CA ASP A 92 -10.85 11.04 21.31
C ASP A 92 -10.41 10.18 20.12
N ILE A 93 -11.12 9.07 19.82
CA ILE A 93 -10.66 8.06 18.86
C ILE A 93 -11.74 7.76 17.82
N SER A 94 -11.34 7.87 16.56
CA SER A 94 -12.09 7.34 15.42
C SER A 94 -11.21 6.34 14.64
N VAL A 95 -11.85 5.31 14.08
CA VAL A 95 -11.17 4.26 13.30
C VAL A 95 -11.67 4.30 11.86
N LEU A 96 -10.74 4.43 10.92
CA LEU A 96 -11.04 4.23 9.50
C LEU A 96 -11.00 2.73 9.21
N GLU A 97 -12.17 2.16 8.88
CA GLU A 97 -12.28 0.73 8.59
C GLU A 97 -11.88 0.44 7.15
N LEU A 98 -10.78 -0.28 6.93
CA LEU A 98 -10.22 -0.59 5.61
C LEU A 98 -10.39 -2.07 5.21
N PHE A 99 -11.34 -2.77 5.83
CA PHE A 99 -11.60 -4.20 5.66
C PHE A 99 -12.95 -4.51 4.97
N HIS A 100 -13.55 -3.55 4.27
CA HIS A 100 -14.81 -3.76 3.56
C HIS A 100 -14.63 -4.10 2.08
N GLY A 101 -13.39 -4.09 1.61
CA GLY A 101 -13.04 -4.50 0.24
C GLY A 101 -13.07 -6.02 0.05
N PRO A 102 -12.91 -6.49 -1.19
CA PRO A 102 -13.10 -7.89 -1.56
C PRO A 102 -12.16 -8.87 -0.85
N THR A 103 -10.98 -8.42 -0.42
CA THR A 103 -10.04 -9.30 0.31
C THR A 103 -9.93 -8.96 1.79
N LEU A 104 -10.77 -8.06 2.29
CA LEU A 104 -10.83 -7.61 3.68
C LEU A 104 -9.51 -6.96 4.14
N ALA A 105 -8.72 -6.43 3.21
CA ALA A 105 -7.44 -5.82 3.48
C ALA A 105 -7.33 -4.41 2.86
N PHE A 106 -6.65 -3.50 3.53
CA PHE A 106 -6.40 -2.14 3.00
C PHE A 106 -5.68 -2.15 1.64
N LYS A 107 -5.09 -3.26 1.27
CA LYS A 107 -4.34 -3.41 0.01
C LYS A 107 -5.21 -3.44 -1.24
N ASP A 108 -6.53 -3.57 -1.09
CA ASP A 108 -7.47 -3.68 -2.21
C ASP A 108 -7.46 -2.46 -3.14
N ILE A 109 -7.43 -1.24 -2.60
CA ILE A 109 -7.35 -0.02 -3.42
C ILE A 109 -6.06 0.00 -4.26
N GLY A 110 -4.91 -0.28 -3.65
CA GLY A 110 -3.64 -0.28 -4.36
C GLY A 110 -3.58 -1.35 -5.46
N ALA A 111 -4.05 -2.56 -5.17
CA ALA A 111 -4.09 -3.66 -6.14
C ALA A 111 -5.10 -3.39 -7.26
N GLY A 112 -6.30 -2.93 -6.91
CA GLY A 112 -7.36 -2.61 -7.85
C GLY A 112 -6.99 -1.47 -8.81
N PHE A 113 -6.36 -0.41 -8.31
CA PHE A 113 -5.89 0.69 -9.15
C PHE A 113 -4.79 0.24 -10.10
N MET A 114 -3.76 -0.45 -9.58
CA MET A 114 -2.65 -0.95 -10.40
C MET A 114 -3.13 -1.89 -11.50
N SER A 115 -3.99 -2.85 -11.17
CA SER A 115 -4.46 -3.84 -12.13
C SER A 115 -5.19 -3.20 -13.31
N ARG A 116 -6.03 -2.20 -13.05
CA ARG A 116 -6.76 -1.46 -14.08
C ARG A 116 -5.87 -0.56 -14.91
N CYS A 117 -4.86 0.07 -14.28
CA CYS A 117 -3.83 0.82 -15.02
C CYS A 117 -3.05 -0.11 -15.96
N LEU A 118 -2.59 -1.26 -15.47
CA LEU A 118 -1.87 -2.23 -16.31
C LEU A 118 -2.76 -2.77 -17.42
N SER A 119 -4.01 -3.15 -17.13
CA SER A 119 -4.97 -3.58 -18.15
C SER A 119 -5.15 -2.53 -19.25
N TYR A 120 -5.27 -1.24 -18.88
CA TYR A 120 -5.36 -0.14 -19.83
C TYR A 120 -4.08 0.01 -20.67
N PHE A 121 -2.90 -0.05 -20.04
CA PHE A 121 -1.64 0.13 -20.77
C PHE A 121 -1.26 -1.03 -21.68
N LEU A 122 -1.81 -2.21 -21.43
CA LEU A 122 -1.44 -3.44 -22.11
C LEU A 122 -2.48 -3.93 -23.12
N GLN A 123 -3.64 -3.26 -23.23
CA GLN A 123 -4.75 -3.69 -24.10
C GLN A 123 -4.36 -3.87 -25.57
N ASP A 124 -3.36 -3.11 -26.07
CA ASP A 124 -2.89 -3.18 -27.45
C ASP A 124 -1.59 -4.00 -27.62
N GLN A 125 -1.11 -4.66 -26.57
CA GLN A 125 0.11 -5.45 -26.64
C GLN A 125 -0.18 -6.92 -27.01
N GLN A 126 0.64 -7.46 -27.92
CA GLN A 126 0.51 -8.85 -28.35
C GLN A 126 1.06 -9.86 -27.33
N LYS A 127 2.01 -9.44 -26.47
CA LYS A 127 2.59 -10.31 -25.42
C LYS A 127 1.80 -10.17 -24.13
N LYS A 128 1.46 -11.32 -23.54
CA LYS A 128 0.93 -11.36 -22.18
C LYS A 128 1.97 -10.84 -21.17
N VAL A 129 1.48 -10.17 -20.14
CA VAL A 129 2.29 -9.76 -19.00
C VAL A 129 2.11 -10.74 -17.86
N THR A 130 3.18 -11.18 -17.26
CA THR A 130 3.15 -12.04 -16.08
C THR A 130 3.49 -11.21 -14.84
N VAL A 131 2.48 -11.03 -13.99
CA VAL A 131 2.64 -10.40 -12.67
C VAL A 131 3.17 -11.45 -11.70
N LEU A 132 4.40 -11.28 -11.22
CA LEU A 132 5.02 -12.21 -10.29
C LEU A 132 5.07 -11.62 -8.87
N VAL A 133 4.54 -12.34 -7.88
CA VAL A 133 4.38 -11.87 -6.50
C VAL A 133 4.80 -12.94 -5.50
N ALA A 134 5.66 -12.58 -4.54
CA ALA A 134 5.79 -13.33 -3.29
C ALA A 134 4.88 -12.72 -2.23
N THR A 135 4.18 -13.58 -1.47
CA THR A 135 3.24 -13.12 -0.46
C THR A 135 3.32 -13.93 0.83
N SER A 136 3.04 -13.25 1.95
CA SER A 136 2.75 -13.86 3.25
C SER A 136 1.23 -13.94 3.56
N GLY A 137 0.37 -13.59 2.56
CA GLY A 137 -1.09 -13.65 2.68
C GLY A 137 -1.79 -12.47 1.99
N ASP A 138 -2.03 -11.36 2.69
CA ASP A 138 -2.87 -10.22 2.23
C ASP A 138 -2.48 -9.63 0.88
N THR A 139 -1.18 -9.46 0.61
CA THR A 139 -0.73 -8.87 -0.65
C THR A 139 -1.12 -9.77 -1.82
N GLY A 140 -0.93 -11.08 -1.67
CA GLY A 140 -1.31 -12.06 -2.68
C GLY A 140 -2.81 -12.08 -2.93
N GLY A 141 -3.63 -12.09 -1.87
CA GLY A 141 -5.09 -12.03 -1.97
C GLY A 141 -5.57 -10.79 -2.73
N ALA A 142 -5.07 -9.60 -2.34
CA ALA A 142 -5.43 -8.35 -3.01
C ALA A 142 -4.99 -8.32 -4.49
N VAL A 143 -3.80 -8.85 -4.80
CA VAL A 143 -3.32 -8.96 -6.19
C VAL A 143 -4.14 -9.97 -6.96
N ALA A 144 -4.36 -11.18 -6.42
CA ALA A 144 -5.16 -12.22 -7.06
C ALA A 144 -6.55 -11.69 -7.44
N HIS A 145 -7.23 -11.05 -6.51
CA HIS A 145 -8.56 -10.50 -6.75
C HIS A 145 -8.52 -9.29 -7.71
N GLY A 146 -7.59 -8.37 -7.50
CA GLY A 146 -7.48 -7.16 -8.34
C GLY A 146 -7.18 -7.46 -9.81
N PHE A 147 -6.44 -8.53 -10.09
CA PHE A 147 -6.06 -8.96 -11.45
C PHE A 147 -6.90 -10.10 -12.01
N TYR A 148 -7.88 -10.59 -11.25
CA TYR A 148 -8.71 -11.71 -11.65
C TYR A 148 -9.45 -11.45 -12.97
N ASP A 149 -9.32 -12.39 -13.92
CA ASP A 149 -10.00 -12.39 -15.22
C ASP A 149 -9.67 -11.18 -16.11
N LEU A 150 -8.54 -10.50 -15.88
CA LEU A 150 -8.09 -9.42 -16.74
C LEU A 150 -7.40 -9.96 -18.00
N PRO A 151 -7.84 -9.56 -19.21
CA PRO A 151 -7.23 -10.01 -20.45
C PRO A 151 -5.76 -9.59 -20.56
N GLY A 152 -4.93 -10.47 -21.14
CA GLY A 152 -3.51 -10.18 -21.39
C GLY A 152 -2.59 -10.17 -20.18
N ILE A 153 -3.09 -10.53 -19.00
CA ILE A 153 -2.33 -10.57 -17.76
C ILE A 153 -2.47 -11.94 -17.10
N ASP A 154 -1.35 -12.59 -16.84
CA ASP A 154 -1.28 -13.76 -15.98
C ASP A 154 -0.65 -13.37 -14.63
N VAL A 155 -1.08 -13.96 -13.54
CA VAL A 155 -0.57 -13.70 -12.19
C VAL A 155 -0.02 -14.98 -11.58
N VAL A 156 1.24 -14.96 -11.20
CA VAL A 156 1.91 -16.06 -10.52
C VAL A 156 2.24 -15.62 -9.09
N ILE A 157 1.65 -16.30 -8.12
CA ILE A 157 1.76 -15.98 -6.70
C ILE A 157 2.51 -17.10 -5.99
N LEU A 158 3.66 -16.78 -5.40
CA LEU A 158 4.43 -17.69 -4.56
C LEU A 158 4.11 -17.42 -3.09
N TYR A 159 3.69 -18.48 -2.37
CA TYR A 159 3.41 -18.39 -0.94
C TYR A 159 4.03 -19.54 -0.16
N PRO A 160 4.47 -19.31 1.09
CA PRO A 160 5.14 -20.34 1.87
C PRO A 160 4.13 -21.33 2.46
N LYS A 161 4.46 -22.62 2.36
CA LYS A 161 3.64 -23.72 2.86
C LYS A 161 3.36 -23.59 4.35
N ASN A 162 2.07 -23.74 4.73
CA ASN A 162 1.60 -23.66 6.13
C ASN A 162 1.96 -22.35 6.86
N ARG A 163 2.21 -21.24 6.12
CA ARG A 163 2.57 -19.93 6.68
C ARG A 163 1.56 -18.82 6.37
N VAL A 164 0.50 -19.14 5.65
CA VAL A 164 -0.65 -18.26 5.40
C VAL A 164 -1.88 -18.82 6.11
N SER A 165 -2.80 -17.94 6.51
CA SER A 165 -4.03 -18.41 7.15
C SER A 165 -4.91 -19.20 6.15
N PRO A 166 -5.79 -20.12 6.61
CA PRO A 166 -6.67 -20.88 5.71
C PRO A 166 -7.57 -19.98 4.84
N VAL A 167 -7.96 -18.80 5.35
CA VAL A 167 -8.77 -17.83 4.59
C VAL A 167 -7.92 -17.20 3.49
N GLN A 168 -6.70 -16.76 3.80
CA GLN A 168 -5.77 -16.18 2.83
C GLN A 168 -5.39 -17.19 1.75
N GLU A 169 -5.12 -18.45 2.14
CA GLU A 169 -4.81 -19.50 1.18
C GLU A 169 -5.95 -19.72 0.17
N LYS A 170 -7.20 -19.75 0.64
CA LYS A 170 -8.37 -19.83 -0.24
C LYS A 170 -8.50 -18.62 -1.16
N GLN A 171 -8.20 -17.41 -0.69
CA GLN A 171 -8.18 -16.21 -1.53
C GLN A 171 -7.15 -16.28 -2.66
N LEU A 172 -6.06 -17.04 -2.48
CA LEU A 172 -5.03 -17.26 -3.50
C LEU A 172 -5.40 -18.39 -4.48
N THR A 173 -5.91 -19.50 -3.96
CA THR A 173 -5.97 -20.78 -4.68
C THR A 173 -7.32 -21.08 -5.33
N ALA A 174 -8.40 -20.42 -4.91
CA ALA A 174 -9.75 -20.73 -5.36
C ALA A 174 -10.19 -20.02 -6.65
N LEU A 175 -9.42 -19.05 -7.15
CA LEU A 175 -9.84 -18.19 -8.27
C LEU A 175 -9.70 -18.86 -9.64
N GLY A 176 -8.59 -19.50 -9.92
CA GLY A 176 -8.30 -20.09 -11.24
C GLY A 176 -8.13 -19.04 -12.35
N LYS A 177 -8.48 -19.39 -13.59
CA LYS A 177 -8.31 -18.59 -14.81
C LYS A 177 -6.85 -18.14 -14.99
N ASN A 178 -6.59 -16.83 -14.90
CA ASN A 178 -5.28 -16.23 -15.06
C ASN A 178 -4.49 -16.11 -13.73
N ILE A 179 -4.97 -16.70 -12.64
CA ILE A 179 -4.32 -16.68 -11.32
C ILE A 179 -3.71 -18.05 -11.04
N TYR A 180 -2.39 -18.10 -10.86
CA TYR A 180 -1.61 -19.28 -10.56
C TYR A 180 -0.96 -19.14 -9.20
N ALA A 181 -1.42 -19.92 -8.22
CA ALA A 181 -0.85 -19.92 -6.87
C ALA A 181 0.09 -21.12 -6.71
N LEU A 182 1.34 -20.84 -6.35
CA LEU A 182 2.41 -21.82 -6.18
C LEU A 182 2.81 -21.91 -4.71
N GLU A 183 2.53 -23.06 -4.09
CA GLU A 183 2.97 -23.34 -2.72
C GLU A 183 4.46 -23.69 -2.72
N VAL A 184 5.25 -22.93 -1.97
CA VAL A 184 6.70 -23.12 -1.83
C VAL A 184 6.99 -23.84 -0.50
N ASN A 185 7.71 -24.94 -0.56
CA ASN A 185 8.18 -25.63 0.64
C ASN A 185 9.38 -24.88 1.27
N GLY A 186 9.08 -23.74 1.88
CA GLY A 186 10.08 -22.81 2.42
C GLY A 186 9.44 -21.69 3.24
N SER A 187 10.21 -20.63 3.44
CA SER A 187 9.80 -19.41 4.12
C SER A 187 9.31 -18.36 3.12
N PHE A 188 8.78 -17.23 3.63
CA PHE A 188 8.48 -16.07 2.80
C PHE A 188 9.72 -15.49 2.13
N ASP A 189 10.87 -15.51 2.82
CA ASP A 189 12.15 -15.06 2.25
C ASP A 189 12.57 -15.94 1.07
N ASP A 190 12.29 -17.25 1.12
CA ASP A 190 12.54 -18.15 0.00
C ASP A 190 11.65 -17.80 -1.21
N CYS A 191 10.36 -17.51 -0.98
CA CYS A 191 9.45 -17.04 -2.04
C CYS A 191 9.97 -15.73 -2.66
N GLN A 192 10.42 -14.79 -1.85
CA GLN A 192 11.01 -13.53 -2.35
C GLN A 192 12.30 -13.77 -3.14
N SER A 193 13.14 -14.70 -2.68
CA SER A 193 14.36 -15.08 -3.37
C SER A 193 14.09 -15.65 -4.76
N LEU A 194 13.10 -16.56 -4.87
CA LEU A 194 12.67 -17.12 -6.14
C LEU A 194 12.14 -16.06 -7.11
N VAL A 195 11.33 -15.12 -6.61
CA VAL A 195 10.86 -13.97 -7.41
C VAL A 195 12.04 -13.13 -7.91
N LYS A 196 13.01 -12.82 -7.04
CA LYS A 196 14.21 -12.06 -7.42
C LYS A 196 15.07 -12.81 -8.46
N GLN A 197 15.18 -14.14 -8.34
CA GLN A 197 15.88 -14.98 -9.32
C GLN A 197 15.19 -14.92 -10.68
N ALA A 198 13.85 -15.10 -10.73
CA ALA A 198 13.08 -15.01 -11.97
C ALA A 198 13.28 -13.65 -12.68
N PHE A 199 13.28 -12.54 -11.94
CA PHE A 199 13.58 -11.21 -12.51
C PHE A 199 15.01 -11.03 -13.00
N SER A 200 15.94 -11.86 -12.54
CA SER A 200 17.36 -11.80 -12.92
C SER A 200 17.74 -12.85 -13.96
N ASP A 201 16.84 -13.78 -14.26
CA ASP A 201 17.08 -14.88 -15.20
C ASP A 201 16.77 -14.44 -16.64
N GLU A 202 17.80 -14.44 -17.50
CA GLU A 202 17.71 -13.96 -18.87
C GLU A 202 16.73 -14.80 -19.69
N GLU A 203 16.76 -16.14 -19.57
CA GLU A 203 15.87 -17.04 -20.30
C GLU A 203 14.39 -16.79 -19.95
N THR A 204 14.08 -16.63 -18.66
CA THR A 204 12.74 -16.29 -18.20
C THR A 204 12.28 -14.93 -18.74
N ASN A 205 13.15 -13.91 -18.74
CA ASN A 205 12.80 -12.57 -19.22
C ASN A 205 12.69 -12.48 -20.76
N GLU A 206 13.33 -13.37 -21.51
CA GLU A 206 13.13 -13.48 -22.95
C GLU A 206 11.76 -14.07 -23.31
N GLN A 207 11.30 -15.05 -22.52
CA GLN A 207 10.04 -15.77 -22.74
C GLN A 207 8.83 -15.00 -22.17
N LEU A 208 8.99 -14.40 -20.99
CA LEU A 208 7.93 -13.76 -20.22
C LEU A 208 8.20 -12.26 -20.07
N PHE A 209 7.15 -11.46 -20.22
CA PHE A 209 7.22 -10.06 -19.81
C PHE A 209 6.84 -9.96 -18.33
N LEU A 210 7.85 -10.01 -17.45
CA LEU A 210 7.64 -9.99 -16.01
C LEU A 210 7.39 -8.58 -15.48
N THR A 211 6.46 -8.45 -14.56
CA THR A 211 6.26 -7.27 -13.70
C THR A 211 5.95 -7.68 -12.27
N SER A 212 6.15 -6.77 -11.33
CA SER A 212 5.86 -7.02 -9.91
C SER A 212 4.72 -6.16 -9.41
N ALA A 213 3.74 -6.79 -8.76
CA ALA A 213 2.67 -6.10 -8.07
C ALA A 213 2.92 -5.92 -6.56
N ASN A 214 4.17 -5.81 -6.14
CA ASN A 214 4.52 -5.54 -4.74
C ASN A 214 4.19 -4.09 -4.33
N SER A 215 4.14 -3.84 -3.02
CA SER A 215 3.81 -2.53 -2.43
C SER A 215 4.79 -1.40 -2.78
N ILE A 216 5.92 -1.73 -3.41
CA ILE A 216 6.93 -0.78 -3.90
C ILE A 216 6.54 -0.12 -5.23
N ASN A 217 5.64 -0.72 -6.02
CA ASN A 217 5.20 -0.16 -7.28
C ASN A 217 4.42 1.14 -7.04
N VAL A 218 4.72 2.19 -7.83
CA VAL A 218 4.04 3.51 -7.71
C VAL A 218 2.54 3.40 -7.91
N ALA A 219 2.08 2.54 -8.80
CA ALA A 219 0.65 2.32 -9.05
C ALA A 219 -0.06 1.59 -7.88
N ARG A 220 0.70 0.96 -6.97
CA ARG A 220 0.21 0.40 -5.72
C ARG A 220 0.27 1.39 -4.56
N TRP A 221 1.33 2.18 -4.51
CA TRP A 221 1.61 3.10 -3.41
C TRP A 221 0.77 4.38 -3.50
N LEU A 222 0.79 5.08 -4.64
CA LEU A 222 0.17 6.40 -4.78
C LEU A 222 -1.35 6.42 -4.47
N PRO A 223 -2.18 5.44 -4.91
CA PRO A 223 -3.62 5.48 -4.67
C PRO A 223 -4.00 5.28 -3.20
N GLN A 224 -3.10 4.84 -2.32
CA GLN A 224 -3.38 4.75 -0.89
C GLN A 224 -3.61 6.13 -0.23
N GLN A 225 -3.22 7.24 -0.86
CA GLN A 225 -3.61 8.59 -0.43
C GLN A 225 -5.12 8.78 -0.36
N ILE A 226 -5.88 8.05 -1.19
CA ILE A 226 -7.35 8.12 -1.25
C ILE A 226 -7.97 7.83 0.12
N TYR A 227 -7.43 6.89 0.88
CA TYR A 227 -7.90 6.59 2.24
C TYR A 227 -7.89 7.81 3.15
N TYR A 228 -6.82 8.59 3.11
CA TYR A 228 -6.63 9.78 3.95
C TYR A 228 -7.56 10.92 3.55
N LEU A 229 -7.81 11.11 2.25
CA LEU A 229 -8.77 12.09 1.76
C LEU A 229 -10.21 11.71 2.14
N LEU A 230 -10.57 10.42 2.01
CA LEU A 230 -11.90 9.92 2.41
C LEU A 230 -12.09 9.95 3.94
N ALA A 231 -11.02 9.72 4.71
CA ALA A 231 -11.05 9.91 6.16
C ALA A 231 -11.28 11.37 6.52
N LEU A 232 -10.53 12.29 5.89
CA LEU A 232 -10.67 13.72 6.11
C LEU A 232 -12.06 14.23 5.72
N LYS A 233 -12.63 13.77 4.60
CA LYS A 233 -14.01 14.08 4.18
C LYS A 233 -15.02 13.83 5.30
N GLN A 234 -14.88 12.70 5.99
CA GLN A 234 -15.78 12.29 7.07
C GLN A 234 -15.43 13.01 8.39
N TRP A 235 -14.13 13.17 8.68
CA TRP A 235 -13.63 13.88 9.86
C TRP A 235 -14.11 15.33 9.93
N GLN A 236 -14.04 16.07 8.83
CA GLN A 236 -14.46 17.47 8.75
C GLN A 236 -15.96 17.69 9.02
N GLN A 237 -16.79 16.65 9.01
CA GLN A 237 -18.22 16.78 9.33
C GLN A 237 -18.47 16.94 10.83
N THR A 238 -17.56 16.47 11.66
CA THR A 238 -17.73 16.45 13.13
C THR A 238 -16.62 17.19 13.87
N GLU A 239 -15.45 17.34 13.24
CA GLU A 239 -14.26 17.86 13.88
C GLU A 239 -13.64 19.01 13.08
N SER A 240 -13.20 20.05 13.78
CA SER A 240 -12.53 21.21 13.16
C SER A 240 -11.00 21.17 13.25
N LYS A 241 -10.44 20.36 14.15
CA LYS A 241 -9.00 20.24 14.35
C LYS A 241 -8.40 19.22 13.40
N ALA A 242 -7.15 19.45 12.99
CA ALA A 242 -6.39 18.46 12.25
C ALA A 242 -6.18 17.19 13.09
N PRO A 243 -6.40 15.99 12.55
CA PRO A 243 -6.23 14.75 13.29
C PRO A 243 -4.76 14.38 13.50
N VAL A 244 -4.47 13.67 14.59
CA VAL A 244 -3.29 12.81 14.71
C VAL A 244 -3.64 11.48 14.05
N ILE A 245 -2.83 11.01 13.12
CA ILE A 245 -3.12 9.83 12.32
C ILE A 245 -2.20 8.67 12.73
N CYS A 246 -2.77 7.65 13.38
CA CYS A 246 -2.06 6.43 13.74
C CYS A 246 -2.26 5.35 12.68
N VAL A 247 -1.15 4.79 12.18
CA VAL A 247 -1.16 3.84 11.07
C VAL A 247 -0.39 2.57 11.46
N PRO A 248 -1.04 1.39 11.47
CA PRO A 248 -0.33 0.12 11.54
C PRO A 248 0.69 0.02 10.39
N SER A 249 1.96 -0.19 10.72
CA SER A 249 3.06 0.01 9.77
C SER A 249 4.05 -1.16 9.79
N GLY A 250 4.13 -1.89 8.67
CA GLY A 250 5.15 -2.91 8.39
C GLY A 250 6.08 -2.43 7.28
N ASN A 251 5.64 -2.48 6.01
CA ASN A 251 6.43 -2.01 4.86
C ASN A 251 6.34 -0.49 4.61
N PHE A 252 5.65 0.25 5.46
CA PHE A 252 5.53 1.72 5.45
C PHE A 252 4.90 2.34 4.20
N GLY A 253 4.31 1.55 3.31
CA GLY A 253 3.65 2.08 2.10
C GLY A 253 2.42 2.93 2.41
N ASN A 254 1.57 2.48 3.33
CA ASN A 254 0.35 3.17 3.70
C ASN A 254 0.65 4.52 4.37
N ILE A 255 1.42 4.52 5.46
CA ILE A 255 1.77 5.77 6.15
C ILE A 255 2.53 6.74 5.23
N CYS A 256 3.40 6.23 4.34
CA CYS A 256 4.08 7.03 3.32
C CYS A 256 3.08 7.74 2.39
N ALA A 257 2.01 7.07 1.98
CA ALA A 257 0.96 7.68 1.18
C ALA A 257 0.18 8.76 1.97
N GLY A 258 -0.03 8.56 3.26
CA GLY A 258 -0.63 9.58 4.16
C GLY A 258 0.24 10.82 4.30
N ILE A 259 1.54 10.64 4.50
CA ILE A 259 2.52 11.73 4.56
C ILE A 259 2.58 12.47 3.22
N LEU A 260 2.59 11.74 2.11
CA LEU A 260 2.53 12.34 0.78
C LEU A 260 1.27 13.20 0.61
N ALA A 261 0.10 12.72 1.03
CA ALA A 261 -1.13 13.49 1.00
C ALA A 261 -1.04 14.75 1.89
N HIS A 262 -0.42 14.63 3.07
CA HIS A 262 -0.19 15.76 3.97
C HIS A 262 0.70 16.83 3.33
N LEU A 263 1.81 16.46 2.73
CA LEU A 263 2.70 17.39 2.03
C LEU A 263 2.05 18.02 0.79
N ARG A 264 0.99 17.41 0.26
CA ARG A 264 0.15 17.96 -0.80
C ARG A 264 -0.97 18.87 -0.28
N GLY A 265 -1.12 19.04 1.04
CA GLY A 265 -2.08 19.96 1.65
C GLY A 265 -3.19 19.30 2.49
N LEU A 266 -3.18 17.97 2.69
CA LEU A 266 -4.10 17.33 3.63
C LEU A 266 -3.73 17.73 5.06
N PRO A 267 -4.65 18.32 5.87
CA PRO A 267 -4.37 18.67 7.25
C PRO A 267 -4.20 17.41 8.12
N ALA A 268 -3.04 17.30 8.73
CA ALA A 268 -2.71 16.33 9.77
C ALA A 268 -1.76 17.00 10.77
N GLU A 269 -2.03 16.83 12.06
CA GLU A 269 -1.16 17.38 13.10
C GLU A 269 0.12 16.55 13.20
N HIS A 270 -0.01 15.24 13.27
CA HIS A 270 1.10 14.31 13.45
C HIS A 270 0.77 12.93 12.90
N PHE A 271 1.80 12.14 12.58
CA PHE A 271 1.66 10.73 12.21
C PHE A 271 2.29 9.83 13.26
N ILE A 272 1.62 8.73 13.56
CA ILE A 272 2.12 7.69 14.47
C ILE A 272 2.27 6.40 13.66
N ALA A 273 3.50 5.92 13.53
CA ALA A 273 3.77 4.60 12.99
C ALA A 273 3.63 3.55 14.10
N ALA A 274 2.54 2.79 14.10
CA ALA A 274 2.32 1.70 15.03
C ALA A 274 2.90 0.40 14.46
N CYS A 275 3.96 -0.11 15.08
CA CYS A 275 4.65 -1.33 14.68
C CYS A 275 4.43 -2.45 15.71
N ASN A 276 4.53 -3.70 15.25
CA ASN A 276 4.67 -4.86 16.13
C ASN A 276 6.11 -4.98 16.65
N ALA A 277 6.53 -6.17 17.09
CA ALA A 277 7.88 -6.41 17.55
C ALA A 277 8.98 -6.16 16.48
N ASN A 278 8.58 -6.05 15.19
CA ASN A 278 9.48 -5.64 14.10
C ASN A 278 9.62 -4.12 14.07
N ASN A 279 10.45 -3.59 14.98
CA ASN A 279 10.50 -2.19 15.39
C ASN A 279 11.63 -1.36 14.78
N VAL A 280 12.10 -1.70 13.57
CA VAL A 280 13.25 -1.03 12.92
C VAL A 280 13.07 0.48 12.86
N ILE A 281 11.90 0.97 12.45
CA ILE A 281 11.64 2.40 12.32
C ILE A 281 11.42 3.10 13.67
N PRO A 282 10.61 2.58 14.62
CA PRO A 282 10.59 3.11 15.98
C PRO A 282 11.98 3.29 16.60
N GLU A 283 12.90 2.32 16.43
CA GLU A 283 14.27 2.43 16.89
C GLU A 283 15.08 3.47 16.11
N TYR A 284 14.94 3.53 14.77
CA TYR A 284 15.56 4.57 13.96
C TYR A 284 15.15 5.99 14.41
N LEU A 285 13.86 6.21 14.67
CA LEU A 285 13.36 7.52 15.14
C LEU A 285 13.87 7.91 16.53
N LYS A 286 14.29 6.93 17.35
CA LYS A 286 14.93 7.19 18.66
C LYS A 286 16.42 7.41 18.54
N THR A 287 17.11 6.61 17.75
CA THR A 287 18.57 6.50 17.76
C THR A 287 19.26 7.11 16.55
N LYS A 288 18.54 7.45 15.51
CA LYS A 288 19.05 7.86 14.19
C LYS A 288 19.87 6.76 13.47
N ASN A 289 19.85 5.54 13.99
CA ASN A 289 20.57 4.40 13.40
C ASN A 289 19.58 3.46 12.69
N PHE A 290 19.60 3.45 11.35
CA PHE A 290 18.76 2.54 10.55
C PHE A 290 19.44 1.18 10.44
N SER A 291 18.87 0.19 11.10
CA SER A 291 19.43 -1.17 11.18
C SER A 291 18.35 -2.22 10.86
N PRO A 292 18.16 -2.57 9.57
CA PRO A 292 17.28 -3.67 9.18
C PRO A 292 17.61 -4.97 9.89
N LYS A 293 16.58 -5.74 10.22
CA LYS A 293 16.67 -7.01 10.95
C LYS A 293 15.90 -8.09 10.20
N LYS A 294 16.19 -9.36 10.51
CA LYS A 294 15.32 -10.44 10.06
C LYS A 294 13.94 -10.29 10.71
N ALA A 295 12.87 -10.38 9.92
CA ALA A 295 11.51 -10.29 10.44
C ALA A 295 11.22 -11.41 11.44
N MET A 296 10.53 -11.06 12.54
CA MET A 296 10.00 -11.99 13.51
C MET A 296 8.50 -12.20 13.28
N ALA A 297 8.04 -13.44 13.41
CA ALA A 297 6.62 -13.77 13.32
C ALA A 297 5.86 -13.25 14.56
N THR A 298 4.73 -12.56 14.34
CA THR A 298 3.86 -11.99 15.37
C THR A 298 2.38 -12.29 15.07
N LEU A 299 1.50 -11.95 16.02
CA LEU A 299 0.04 -11.98 15.81
C LEU A 299 -0.39 -11.07 14.65
N SER A 300 0.31 -9.97 14.44
CA SER A 300 0.07 -9.01 13.35
C SER A 300 0.90 -9.36 12.11
N ASN A 301 0.80 -10.59 11.62
CA ASN A 301 1.69 -11.15 10.61
C ASN A 301 1.80 -10.31 9.31
N ALA A 302 0.76 -9.57 8.95
CA ALA A 302 0.80 -8.67 7.78
C ALA A 302 1.80 -7.52 7.93
N MET A 303 2.22 -7.22 9.17
CA MET A 303 3.19 -6.16 9.52
C MET A 303 4.57 -6.72 9.89
N ASP A 304 4.81 -8.03 9.71
CA ASP A 304 6.11 -8.67 9.99
C ASP A 304 7.14 -8.30 8.93
N VAL A 305 7.71 -7.12 9.05
CA VAL A 305 8.69 -6.56 8.11
C VAL A 305 9.91 -6.06 8.85
N GLY A 306 11.04 -6.69 8.61
CA GLY A 306 12.33 -6.33 9.21
C GLY A 306 13.17 -5.36 8.39
N ASP A 307 12.79 -5.12 7.11
CA ASP A 307 13.43 -4.16 6.19
C ASP A 307 12.34 -3.44 5.38
N PRO A 308 11.80 -2.31 5.89
CA PRO A 308 10.65 -1.62 5.31
C PRO A 308 11.00 -0.86 4.04
N SER A 309 10.78 -1.47 2.88
CA SER A 309 11.19 -0.98 1.56
C SER A 309 10.67 0.43 1.21
N ASN A 310 9.50 0.85 1.70
CA ASN A 310 8.97 2.19 1.40
C ASN A 310 9.52 3.28 2.32
N PHE A 311 10.35 2.96 3.32
CA PHE A 311 10.87 3.97 4.22
C PHE A 311 11.82 4.95 3.50
N VAL A 312 12.52 4.50 2.47
CA VAL A 312 13.33 5.38 1.61
C VAL A 312 12.50 6.50 0.96
N ARG A 313 11.23 6.23 0.62
CA ARG A 313 10.30 7.25 0.10
C ARG A 313 9.91 8.26 1.16
N ILE A 314 9.75 7.83 2.40
CA ILE A 314 9.48 8.75 3.51
C ILE A 314 10.69 9.66 3.72
N MET A 315 11.90 9.11 3.71
CA MET A 315 13.12 9.91 3.81
C MET A 315 13.21 10.93 2.68
N GLU A 316 12.90 10.54 1.45
CA GLU A 316 12.88 11.44 0.29
C GLU A 316 11.84 12.55 0.44
N LEU A 317 10.63 12.26 0.94
CA LEU A 317 9.59 13.25 1.22
C LEU A 317 10.04 14.35 2.20
N PHE A 318 11.03 14.07 3.04
CA PHE A 318 11.63 15.00 3.99
C PHE A 318 13.05 15.42 3.59
N ASN A 319 13.42 15.32 2.30
CA ASN A 319 14.74 15.65 1.76
C ASN A 319 15.91 14.97 2.49
N ASN A 320 15.66 13.77 3.02
CA ASN A 320 16.60 13.00 3.85
C ASN A 320 17.01 13.72 5.16
N GLU A 321 16.21 14.72 5.61
CA GLU A 321 16.45 15.46 6.84
C GLU A 321 15.74 14.81 8.03
N PHE A 322 16.51 14.18 8.92
CA PHE A 322 15.99 13.45 10.08
C PHE A 322 15.12 14.30 11.01
N ASP A 323 15.50 15.56 11.26
CA ASP A 323 14.78 16.42 12.18
C ASP A 323 13.41 16.85 11.64
N LEU A 324 13.31 17.08 10.32
CA LEU A 324 12.02 17.30 9.66
C LEU A 324 11.11 16.09 9.77
N LEU A 325 11.66 14.89 9.50
CA LEU A 325 10.96 13.63 9.67
C LEU A 325 10.45 13.46 11.10
N LYS A 326 11.33 13.59 12.10
CA LYS A 326 11.02 13.36 13.53
C LYS A 326 9.97 14.32 14.06
N ASN A 327 9.92 15.55 13.56
CA ASN A 327 8.90 16.52 13.94
C ASN A 327 7.49 16.14 13.47
N LYS A 328 7.36 15.28 12.46
CA LYS A 328 6.07 14.88 11.86
C LYS A 328 5.67 13.45 12.14
N ILE A 329 6.62 12.58 12.50
CA ILE A 329 6.36 11.15 12.71
C ILE A 329 6.96 10.70 14.04
N SER A 330 6.15 10.00 14.82
CA SER A 330 6.63 9.18 15.94
C SER A 330 6.39 7.70 15.65
N GLY A 331 7.19 6.84 16.27
CA GLY A 331 7.09 5.40 16.12
C GLY A 331 6.88 4.72 17.49
N TYR A 332 5.91 3.80 17.54
CA TYR A 332 5.66 2.96 18.70
C TYR A 332 5.73 1.49 18.29
N SER A 333 6.18 0.66 19.21
CA SER A 333 6.23 -0.79 19.05
C SER A 333 5.45 -1.45 20.17
N ILE A 334 4.58 -2.39 19.80
CA ILE A 334 3.75 -3.17 20.71
C ILE A 334 4.00 -4.64 20.40
N ASP A 335 4.36 -5.43 21.42
CA ASP A 335 4.55 -6.86 21.30
C ASP A 335 3.22 -7.64 21.37
N ASP A 336 3.29 -8.95 21.15
CA ASP A 336 2.12 -9.83 21.18
C ASP A 336 1.47 -9.91 22.56
N GLU A 337 2.25 -9.88 23.64
CA GLU A 337 1.73 -9.93 25.02
C GLU A 337 0.86 -8.69 25.29
N LYS A 338 1.38 -7.50 25.00
CA LYS A 338 0.64 -6.26 25.18
C LYS A 338 -0.54 -6.14 24.23
N THR A 339 -0.42 -6.68 23.01
CA THR A 339 -1.53 -6.76 22.03
C THR A 339 -2.67 -7.61 22.60
N MET A 340 -2.38 -8.81 23.09
CA MET A 340 -3.39 -9.70 23.69
C MET A 340 -4.01 -9.09 24.95
N GLN A 341 -3.22 -8.47 25.80
CA GLN A 341 -3.72 -7.75 26.97
C GLN A 341 -4.70 -6.65 26.58
N THR A 342 -4.33 -5.80 25.60
CA THR A 342 -5.17 -4.69 25.14
C THR A 342 -6.49 -5.19 24.52
N ILE A 343 -6.44 -6.26 23.73
CA ILE A 343 -7.64 -6.90 23.16
C ILE A 343 -8.57 -7.37 24.30
N SER A 344 -8.03 -8.04 25.31
CA SER A 344 -8.80 -8.53 26.46
C SER A 344 -9.42 -7.39 27.27
N GLU A 345 -8.68 -6.30 27.50
CA GLU A 345 -9.16 -5.11 28.19
C GLU A 345 -10.31 -4.44 27.43
N ILE A 346 -10.19 -4.29 26.11
CA ILE A 346 -11.22 -3.70 25.25
C ILE A 346 -12.48 -4.58 25.26
N ILE A 347 -12.35 -5.89 25.10
CA ILE A 347 -13.51 -6.82 25.14
C ILE A 347 -14.21 -6.76 26.49
N THR A 348 -13.46 -6.70 27.57
CA THR A 348 -14.02 -6.70 28.94
C THR A 348 -14.70 -5.37 29.29
N ASN A 349 -14.11 -4.25 28.88
CA ASN A 349 -14.56 -2.90 29.26
C ASN A 349 -15.54 -2.28 28.26
N THR A 350 -15.65 -2.84 27.07
CA THR A 350 -16.54 -2.33 26.01
C THR A 350 -17.48 -3.46 25.62
N ILE A 351 -18.80 -3.28 25.79
CA ILE A 351 -19.78 -4.23 25.26
C ILE A 351 -19.80 -4.12 23.73
N ILE A 352 -18.72 -4.54 23.08
CA ILE A 352 -18.61 -4.56 21.64
C ILE A 352 -18.68 -6.03 21.21
N PHE A 353 -19.88 -6.46 20.84
CA PHE A 353 -20.18 -7.80 20.35
C PHE A 353 -19.67 -8.07 18.92
N SER A 354 -18.76 -7.27 18.37
CA SER A 354 -18.17 -7.55 17.03
C SER A 354 -17.02 -6.60 16.71
N ILE A 355 -15.86 -6.75 17.33
CA ILE A 355 -14.64 -6.22 16.72
C ILE A 355 -14.00 -7.36 15.95
N ARG A 356 -14.12 -7.36 14.64
CA ARG A 356 -13.15 -8.03 13.78
C ARG A 356 -11.93 -7.12 13.72
N ILE A 357 -10.98 -7.37 14.62
CA ILE A 357 -9.65 -6.75 14.51
C ILE A 357 -8.98 -7.42 13.31
N VAL A 358 -8.96 -6.73 12.19
CA VAL A 358 -8.09 -7.09 11.06
C VAL A 358 -6.75 -6.42 11.36
N LEU A 359 -5.90 -7.14 12.04
CA LEU A 359 -4.49 -6.80 12.26
C LEU A 359 -3.65 -7.06 11.01
#